data_06bc08adef207441986982cc7429a808
#
_entry.id   06bc08adef207441986982cc7429a808
#
_cell.length_a   1.000
_cell.length_b   1.000
_cell.length_c   1.000
_cell.angle_alpha   90.00
_cell.angle_beta   90.00
_cell.angle_gamma   90.00
#
_symmetry.space_group_name_H-M   'P 1'
#
loop_
_entity.id
_entity.type
_entity.pdbx_description
1 polymer ?
#
loop_
_entity_poly.entity_id
_entity_poly.type
_entity_poly.pdbx_seq_one_letter_code
_entity_poly.pdbx_strand_id
1 'polypeptide(L)'
;MLKEILTNIKKEKIMNKYIGTRTEKNLLTAFEGESQARNKYTYFASVAKKEGYEQIASIFEQTANNEKEHAKMWYKELGLIGNTAENLRTASEGENFEWTDMYVGFAKTAEEEGFVELAKKFRAVADIEKRHEERYRALLKNVETKQVFEKSEIKVWECRNCGHIVVGKAAPQVCPVCNHPQSYFEIMSNNY
;
A
#
# COMPACT_ATOMS: atom_id res chain seq x y z
N MET A 1 -5.47 -25.10 -28.68
CA MET A 1 -4.20 -24.56 -29.23
C MET A 1 -4.12 -23.03 -29.23
N LEU A 2 -4.95 -22.26 -29.96
CA LEU A 2 -4.90 -20.77 -29.90
C LEU A 2 -5.29 -20.19 -28.53
N LYS A 3 -6.28 -20.75 -27.84
CA LYS A 3 -6.68 -20.33 -26.48
C LYS A 3 -5.62 -20.64 -25.42
N GLU A 4 -4.91 -21.73 -25.55
CA GLU A 4 -3.80 -22.10 -24.64
C GLU A 4 -2.57 -21.23 -24.87
N ILE A 5 -2.27 -20.86 -26.12
CA ILE A 5 -1.20 -19.91 -26.48
C ILE A 5 -1.52 -18.52 -25.91
N LEU A 6 -2.77 -18.06 -26.00
CA LEU A 6 -3.20 -16.77 -25.44
C LEU A 6 -3.24 -16.77 -23.90
N THR A 7 -3.43 -17.93 -23.26
CA THR A 7 -3.40 -18.09 -21.79
C THR A 7 -1.96 -18.10 -21.27
N ASN A 8 -1.01 -18.62 -22.04
CA ASN A 8 0.41 -18.61 -21.69
C ASN A 8 1.10 -17.25 -21.91
N ILE A 9 0.62 -16.44 -22.87
CA ILE A 9 1.12 -15.06 -23.09
C ILE A 9 0.72 -14.12 -21.92
N LYS A 10 -0.33 -14.44 -21.15
CA LYS A 10 -0.79 -13.64 -20.01
C LYS A 10 -0.04 -13.90 -18.68
N LYS A 11 0.97 -14.76 -18.65
CA LYS A 11 1.74 -15.11 -17.46
C LYS A 11 3.24 -14.85 -17.58
N GLU A 12 3.69 -14.03 -18.49
CA GLU A 12 5.03 -13.49 -18.33
C GLU A 12 4.99 -12.47 -17.17
N LYS A 13 5.28 -12.99 -15.97
CA LYS A 13 5.77 -12.17 -14.86
C LYS A 13 6.85 -11.30 -15.49
N ILE A 14 6.71 -9.98 -15.44
CA ILE A 14 7.79 -9.07 -15.87
C ILE A 14 8.95 -9.38 -14.94
N MET A 15 9.80 -10.33 -15.35
CA MET A 15 11.03 -10.61 -14.63
C MET A 15 11.90 -9.37 -14.76
N ASN A 16 12.41 -8.90 -13.64
CA ASN A 16 13.36 -7.79 -13.63
C ASN A 16 14.59 -8.17 -14.51
N LYS A 17 14.56 -7.70 -15.76
CA LYS A 17 15.63 -7.94 -16.74
C LYS A 17 16.95 -7.23 -16.38
N TYR A 18 16.95 -6.42 -15.34
CA TYR A 18 18.09 -5.61 -14.91
C TYR A 18 18.85 -6.22 -13.74
N ILE A 19 18.45 -7.40 -13.25
CA ILE A 19 19.05 -8.04 -12.06
C ILE A 19 20.58 -8.06 -12.15
N GLY A 20 21.25 -7.56 -11.12
CA GLY A 20 22.71 -7.52 -10.98
C GLY A 20 23.42 -6.46 -11.82
N THR A 21 22.69 -5.63 -12.58
CA THR A 21 23.29 -4.57 -13.41
C THR A 21 23.42 -3.24 -12.67
N ARG A 22 24.25 -2.33 -13.21
CA ARG A 22 24.28 -0.93 -12.75
C ARG A 22 22.96 -0.21 -13.00
N THR A 23 22.24 -0.60 -14.06
CA THR A 23 20.92 -0.04 -14.38
C THR A 23 19.88 -0.38 -13.32
N GLU A 24 19.91 -1.58 -12.75
CA GLU A 24 19.04 -1.92 -11.61
C GLU A 24 19.27 -0.97 -10.42
N LYS A 25 20.54 -0.74 -10.06
CA LYS A 25 20.89 0.22 -8.99
C LYS A 25 20.40 1.63 -9.30
N ASN A 26 20.54 2.08 -10.55
CA ASN A 26 20.06 3.38 -10.99
C ASN A 26 18.52 3.49 -10.87
N LEU A 27 17.78 2.44 -11.25
CA LEU A 27 16.32 2.39 -11.13
C LEU A 27 15.87 2.43 -9.67
N LEU A 28 16.55 1.69 -8.78
CA LEU A 28 16.29 1.73 -7.33
C LEU A 28 16.56 3.13 -6.77
N THR A 29 17.71 3.71 -7.10
CA THR A 29 18.06 5.07 -6.65
C THR A 29 17.07 6.13 -7.18
N ALA A 30 16.63 5.99 -8.44
CA ALA A 30 15.62 6.88 -9.00
C ALA A 30 14.29 6.73 -8.27
N PHE A 31 13.81 5.49 -8.04
CA PHE A 31 12.60 5.24 -7.25
C PHE A 31 12.67 5.85 -5.84
N GLU A 32 13.79 5.67 -5.14
CA GLU A 32 14.02 6.26 -3.81
C GLU A 32 13.99 7.79 -3.85
N GLY A 33 14.68 8.40 -4.82
CA GLY A 33 14.74 9.84 -5.00
C GLY A 33 13.38 10.47 -5.24
N GLU A 34 12.60 9.92 -6.18
CA GLU A 34 11.25 10.38 -6.50
C GLU A 34 10.26 10.17 -5.34
N SER A 35 10.38 9.04 -4.63
CA SER A 35 9.55 8.76 -3.44
C SER A 35 9.81 9.76 -2.33
N GLN A 36 11.06 10.14 -2.09
CA GLN A 36 11.44 11.18 -1.14
C GLN A 36 10.95 12.57 -1.59
N ALA A 37 11.14 12.92 -2.87
CA ALA A 37 10.72 14.20 -3.44
C ALA A 37 9.20 14.37 -3.29
N ARG A 38 8.40 13.34 -3.64
CA ARG A 38 6.96 13.32 -3.43
C ARG A 38 6.57 13.70 -2.01
N ASN A 39 7.16 13.04 -1.00
CA ASN A 39 6.82 13.30 0.39
C ASN A 39 7.26 14.71 0.82
N LYS A 40 8.49 15.13 0.48
CA LYS A 40 9.02 16.46 0.80
C LYS A 40 8.14 17.57 0.23
N TYR A 41 7.72 17.46 -1.03
CA TYR A 41 6.89 18.49 -1.68
C TYR A 41 5.49 18.58 -1.06
N THR A 42 4.90 17.46 -0.61
CA THR A 42 3.66 17.48 0.17
C THR A 42 3.84 18.26 1.50
N TYR A 43 4.97 18.08 2.17
CA TYR A 43 5.27 18.85 3.39
C TYR A 43 5.49 20.33 3.10
N PHE A 44 6.18 20.66 2.01
CA PHE A 44 6.43 22.06 1.59
C PHE A 44 5.13 22.75 1.18
N ALA A 45 4.22 22.04 0.48
CA ALA A 45 2.89 22.54 0.17
C ALA A 45 2.11 22.94 1.45
N SER A 46 2.17 22.08 2.48
CA SER A 46 1.53 22.37 3.77
C SER A 46 2.08 23.65 4.44
N VAL A 47 3.39 23.88 4.35
CA VAL A 47 4.01 25.12 4.87
C VAL A 47 3.58 26.32 4.06
N ALA A 48 3.70 26.27 2.73
CA ALA A 48 3.30 27.37 1.84
C ALA A 48 1.83 27.78 2.05
N LYS A 49 0.94 26.80 2.25
CA LYS A 49 -0.47 27.06 2.55
C LYS A 49 -0.67 27.81 3.87
N LYS A 50 0.05 27.42 4.93
CA LYS A 50 -0.01 28.08 6.23
C LYS A 50 0.52 29.52 6.17
N GLU A 51 1.47 29.80 5.27
CA GLU A 51 2.04 31.13 5.05
C GLU A 51 1.20 31.99 4.07
N GLY A 52 0.10 31.44 3.53
CA GLY A 52 -0.82 32.15 2.62
C GLY A 52 -0.39 32.14 1.15
N TYR A 53 0.55 31.29 0.76
CA TYR A 53 1.05 31.17 -0.62
C TYR A 53 0.32 30.04 -1.37
N GLU A 54 -0.99 30.19 -1.60
CA GLU A 54 -1.84 29.16 -2.20
C GLU A 54 -1.35 28.68 -3.58
N GLN A 55 -0.86 29.59 -4.43
CA GLN A 55 -0.30 29.20 -5.73
C GLN A 55 0.94 28.32 -5.58
N ILE A 56 1.86 28.67 -4.67
CA ILE A 56 3.09 27.91 -4.41
C ILE A 56 2.72 26.53 -3.83
N ALA A 57 1.78 26.47 -2.91
CA ALA A 57 1.27 25.22 -2.35
C ALA A 57 0.71 24.31 -3.44
N SER A 58 -0.12 24.85 -4.34
CA SER A 58 -0.69 24.10 -5.47
C SER A 58 0.39 23.57 -6.43
N ILE A 59 1.44 24.34 -6.70
CA ILE A 59 2.57 23.92 -7.53
C ILE A 59 3.32 22.75 -6.86
N PHE A 60 3.59 22.84 -5.56
CA PHE A 60 4.20 21.73 -4.82
C PHE A 60 3.34 20.47 -4.84
N GLU A 61 2.02 20.57 -4.63
CA GLU A 61 1.11 19.43 -4.70
C GLU A 61 1.08 18.78 -6.09
N GLN A 62 1.03 19.60 -7.16
CA GLN A 62 1.10 19.13 -8.52
C GLN A 62 2.41 18.39 -8.80
N THR A 63 3.54 18.99 -8.41
CA THR A 63 4.87 18.37 -8.58
C THR A 63 4.95 17.07 -7.78
N ALA A 64 4.49 17.02 -6.53
CA ALA A 64 4.46 15.81 -5.73
C ALA A 64 3.66 14.67 -6.41
N ASN A 65 2.57 14.99 -7.10
CA ASN A 65 1.81 14.02 -7.89
C ASN A 65 2.57 13.53 -9.14
N ASN A 66 3.37 14.39 -9.78
CA ASN A 66 4.25 13.99 -10.88
C ASN A 66 5.33 13.03 -10.40
N GLU A 67 6.00 13.34 -9.27
CA GLU A 67 7.05 12.48 -8.70
C GLU A 67 6.51 11.10 -8.26
N LYS A 68 5.26 11.05 -7.81
CA LYS A 68 4.58 9.77 -7.54
C LYS A 68 4.49 8.90 -8.80
N GLU A 69 4.16 9.46 -9.95
CA GLU A 69 4.07 8.71 -11.20
C GLU A 69 5.48 8.34 -11.74
N HIS A 70 6.50 9.19 -11.56
CA HIS A 70 7.89 8.85 -11.86
C HIS A 70 8.36 7.66 -11.02
N ALA A 71 8.19 7.72 -9.70
CA ALA A 71 8.52 6.62 -8.79
C ALA A 71 7.84 5.31 -9.20
N LYS A 72 6.53 5.37 -9.50
CA LYS A 72 5.75 4.21 -9.95
C LYS A 72 6.27 3.62 -11.26
N MET A 73 6.72 4.47 -12.20
CA MET A 73 7.30 4.03 -13.46
C MET A 73 8.57 3.21 -13.23
N TRP A 74 9.49 3.69 -12.39
CA TRP A 74 10.72 2.96 -12.05
C TRP A 74 10.46 1.67 -11.28
N TYR A 75 9.53 1.71 -10.32
CA TYR A 75 9.13 0.54 -9.54
C TYR A 75 8.49 -0.55 -10.40
N LYS A 76 7.73 -0.14 -11.43
CA LYS A 76 7.14 -1.05 -12.42
C LYS A 76 8.21 -1.65 -13.35
N GLU A 77 9.21 -0.87 -13.81
CA GLU A 77 10.32 -1.39 -14.61
C GLU A 77 11.12 -2.46 -13.85
N LEU A 78 11.26 -2.32 -12.55
CA LEU A 78 11.88 -3.31 -11.67
C LEU A 78 11.02 -4.57 -11.47
N GLY A 79 9.78 -4.61 -11.98
CA GLY A 79 8.86 -5.73 -11.80
C GLY A 79 8.34 -5.90 -10.36
N LEU A 80 8.38 -4.84 -9.54
CA LEU A 80 8.04 -4.88 -8.13
C LEU A 80 6.56 -4.60 -7.82
N ILE A 81 5.76 -4.30 -8.86
CA ILE A 81 4.29 -4.19 -8.72
C ILE A 81 3.67 -5.49 -9.23
N GLY A 82 3.19 -6.31 -8.31
CA GLY A 82 2.52 -7.56 -8.58
C GLY A 82 0.98 -7.46 -8.59
N ASN A 83 0.31 -8.60 -8.54
CA ASN A 83 -1.12 -8.66 -8.26
C ASN A 83 -1.40 -8.34 -6.77
N THR A 84 -2.67 -8.24 -6.39
CA THR A 84 -3.07 -7.87 -5.02
C THR A 84 -2.47 -8.78 -3.95
N ALA A 85 -2.45 -10.10 -4.16
CA ALA A 85 -1.88 -11.04 -3.19
C ALA A 85 -0.35 -10.89 -3.08
N GLU A 86 0.35 -10.72 -4.20
CA GLU A 86 1.79 -10.46 -4.22
C GLU A 86 2.13 -9.14 -3.53
N ASN A 87 1.38 -8.07 -3.81
CA ASN A 87 1.60 -6.77 -3.18
C ASN A 87 1.32 -6.80 -1.67
N LEU A 88 0.27 -7.50 -1.21
CA LEU A 88 -0.02 -7.68 0.21
C LEU A 88 1.09 -8.47 0.93
N ARG A 89 1.66 -9.49 0.27
CA ARG A 89 2.79 -10.24 0.81
C ARG A 89 4.02 -9.35 0.95
N THR A 90 4.40 -8.65 -0.12
CA THR A 90 5.54 -7.73 -0.11
C THR A 90 5.38 -6.64 0.96
N ALA A 91 4.18 -6.06 1.08
CA ALA A 91 3.89 -5.07 2.11
C ALA A 91 4.05 -5.68 3.51
N SER A 92 3.45 -6.85 3.78
CA SER A 92 3.57 -7.49 5.10
C SER A 92 5.02 -7.88 5.47
N GLU A 93 5.83 -8.26 4.49
CA GLU A 93 7.25 -8.58 4.69
C GLU A 93 8.07 -7.31 4.98
N GLY A 94 7.75 -6.19 4.32
CA GLY A 94 8.35 -4.89 4.59
C GLY A 94 8.06 -4.41 6.01
N GLU A 95 6.78 -4.36 6.39
CA GLU A 95 6.37 -3.98 7.75
C GLU A 95 6.99 -4.90 8.82
N ASN A 96 7.08 -6.22 8.54
CA ASN A 96 7.74 -7.15 9.45
C ASN A 96 9.21 -6.77 9.68
N PHE A 97 9.98 -6.49 8.62
CA PHE A 97 11.36 -6.06 8.74
C PHE A 97 11.47 -4.73 9.51
N GLU A 98 10.56 -3.80 9.28
CA GLU A 98 10.59 -2.50 9.96
C GLU A 98 10.44 -2.62 11.47
N TRP A 99 9.51 -3.44 11.97
CA TRP A 99 9.29 -3.54 13.40
C TRP A 99 10.18 -4.58 14.11
N THR A 100 10.67 -5.63 13.42
CA THR A 100 11.54 -6.63 14.05
C THR A 100 13.00 -6.21 14.10
N ASP A 101 13.48 -5.49 13.09
CA ASP A 101 14.90 -5.22 12.86
C ASP A 101 15.21 -3.72 12.82
N MET A 102 14.61 -2.99 11.86
CA MET A 102 15.00 -1.63 11.54
C MET A 102 14.77 -0.66 12.70
N TYR A 103 13.54 -0.52 13.18
CA TYR A 103 13.21 0.40 14.26
C TYR A 103 13.77 -0.03 15.62
N VAL A 104 13.90 -1.34 15.87
CA VAL A 104 14.56 -1.86 17.06
C VAL A 104 16.04 -1.44 17.07
N GLY A 105 16.73 -1.59 15.94
CA GLY A 105 18.11 -1.14 15.77
C GLY A 105 18.25 0.37 15.95
N PHE A 106 17.37 1.16 15.32
CA PHE A 106 17.39 2.62 15.43
C PHE A 106 17.12 3.10 16.85
N ALA A 107 16.18 2.48 17.57
CA ALA A 107 15.90 2.80 18.96
C ALA A 107 17.11 2.55 19.87
N LYS A 108 17.80 1.41 19.67
CA LYS A 108 19.01 1.08 20.42
C LYS A 108 20.12 2.11 20.16
N THR A 109 20.40 2.43 18.90
CA THR A 109 21.40 3.45 18.53
C THR A 109 21.06 4.81 19.16
N ALA A 110 19.80 5.24 19.08
CA ALA A 110 19.37 6.50 19.66
C ALA A 110 19.54 6.54 21.20
N GLU A 111 19.36 5.43 21.89
CA GLU A 111 19.65 5.32 23.34
C GLU A 111 21.15 5.42 23.65
N GLU A 112 21.97 4.70 22.89
CA GLU A 112 23.43 4.71 23.03
C GLU A 112 24.00 6.13 22.80
N GLU A 113 23.40 6.90 21.90
CA GLU A 113 23.77 8.29 21.60
C GLU A 113 23.11 9.33 22.54
N GLY A 114 22.25 8.91 23.47
CA GLY A 114 21.59 9.78 24.44
C GLY A 114 20.28 10.41 23.97
N PHE A 115 19.76 10.04 22.78
CA PHE A 115 18.49 10.54 22.22
C PHE A 115 17.28 9.74 22.71
N VAL A 116 17.08 9.66 24.03
CA VAL A 116 16.09 8.79 24.69
C VAL A 116 14.65 9.03 24.18
N GLU A 117 14.26 10.29 23.96
CA GLU A 117 12.91 10.60 23.46
C GLU A 117 12.72 10.18 22.01
N LEU A 118 13.75 10.20 21.19
CA LEU A 118 13.71 9.66 19.82
C LEU A 118 13.63 8.13 19.84
N ALA A 119 14.37 7.48 20.72
CA ALA A 119 14.30 6.03 20.89
C ALA A 119 12.87 5.56 21.24
N LYS A 120 12.18 6.28 22.14
CA LYS A 120 10.77 6.02 22.43
C LYS A 120 9.87 6.14 21.21
N LYS A 121 10.10 7.17 20.37
CA LYS A 121 9.35 7.34 19.11
C LYS A 121 9.59 6.20 18.16
N PHE A 122 10.84 5.75 17.96
CA PHE A 122 11.14 4.60 17.11
C PHE A 122 10.40 3.34 17.58
N ARG A 123 10.36 3.04 18.90
CA ARG A 123 9.60 1.91 19.42
C ARG A 123 8.10 2.05 19.20
N ALA A 124 7.57 3.26 19.42
CA ALA A 124 6.14 3.49 19.19
C ALA A 124 5.75 3.31 17.71
N VAL A 125 6.63 3.70 16.77
CA VAL A 125 6.42 3.43 15.34
C VAL A 125 6.52 1.95 15.06
N ALA A 126 7.50 1.22 15.62
CA ALA A 126 7.59 -0.24 15.47
C ALA A 126 6.28 -0.95 15.87
N ASP A 127 5.62 -0.51 16.96
CA ASP A 127 4.32 -1.04 17.37
C ASP A 127 3.19 -0.73 16.37
N ILE A 128 3.32 0.35 15.59
CA ILE A 128 2.38 0.68 14.50
C ILE A 128 2.62 -0.25 13.32
N GLU A 129 3.88 -0.44 12.90
CA GLU A 129 4.22 -1.27 11.75
C GLU A 129 3.88 -2.75 11.99
N LYS A 130 3.98 -3.22 13.23
CA LYS A 130 3.47 -4.54 13.62
C LYS A 130 1.97 -4.69 13.33
N ARG A 131 1.16 -3.66 13.62
CA ARG A 131 -0.29 -3.68 13.32
C ARG A 131 -0.57 -3.59 11.82
N HIS A 132 0.28 -2.90 11.06
CA HIS A 132 0.19 -2.88 9.61
C HIS A 132 0.48 -4.28 9.03
N GLU A 133 1.52 -4.96 9.49
CA GLU A 133 1.81 -6.34 9.11
C GLU A 133 0.63 -7.27 9.39
N GLU A 134 0.11 -7.26 10.63
CA GLU A 134 -1.03 -8.09 11.03
C GLU A 134 -2.24 -7.86 10.11
N ARG A 135 -2.52 -6.60 9.76
CA ARG A 135 -3.58 -6.21 8.83
C ARG A 135 -3.35 -6.76 7.43
N TYR A 136 -2.15 -6.57 6.87
CA TYR A 136 -1.83 -7.06 5.52
C TYR A 136 -1.85 -8.58 5.45
N ARG A 137 -1.38 -9.29 6.46
CA ARG A 137 -1.48 -10.75 6.54
C ARG A 137 -2.93 -11.24 6.60
N ALA A 138 -3.79 -10.57 7.36
CA ALA A 138 -5.21 -10.90 7.41
C ALA A 138 -5.89 -10.67 6.06
N LEU A 139 -5.58 -9.57 5.37
CA LEU A 139 -6.11 -9.28 4.03
C LEU A 139 -5.59 -10.28 3.00
N LEU A 140 -4.29 -10.63 3.04
CA LEU A 140 -3.71 -11.65 2.19
C LEU A 140 -4.42 -13.00 2.35
N LYS A 141 -4.62 -13.43 3.59
CA LYS A 141 -5.38 -14.66 3.89
C LYS A 141 -6.78 -14.62 3.28
N ASN A 142 -7.50 -13.49 3.40
CA ASN A 142 -8.82 -13.36 2.80
C ASN A 142 -8.80 -13.48 1.27
N VAL A 143 -7.78 -12.92 0.62
CA VAL A 143 -7.62 -13.04 -0.85
C VAL A 143 -7.32 -14.49 -1.25
N GLU A 144 -6.34 -15.13 -0.60
CA GLU A 144 -5.89 -16.49 -0.90
C GLU A 144 -7.00 -17.54 -0.65
N THR A 145 -7.81 -17.33 0.40
CA THR A 145 -8.93 -18.24 0.75
C THR A 145 -10.26 -17.84 0.12
N LYS A 146 -10.28 -16.81 -0.77
CA LYS A 146 -11.49 -16.27 -1.41
C LYS A 146 -12.54 -15.75 -0.41
N GLN A 147 -12.09 -15.30 0.74
CA GLN A 147 -12.97 -14.82 1.81
C GLN A 147 -13.12 -13.27 1.84
N VAL A 148 -12.79 -12.59 0.77
CA VAL A 148 -12.98 -11.11 0.69
C VAL A 148 -14.47 -10.78 0.71
N PHE A 149 -15.28 -11.48 -0.10
CA PHE A 149 -16.71 -11.22 -0.27
C PHE A 149 -17.61 -12.36 0.28
N GLU A 150 -17.01 -13.34 0.95
CA GLU A 150 -17.69 -14.46 1.58
C GLU A 150 -17.02 -14.77 2.93
N LYS A 151 -17.82 -15.13 3.94
CA LYS A 151 -17.35 -15.50 5.28
C LYS A 151 -17.99 -16.80 5.73
N SER A 152 -17.33 -17.50 6.65
CA SER A 152 -17.89 -18.70 7.29
C SER A 152 -19.15 -18.40 8.11
N GLU A 153 -19.26 -17.17 8.63
CA GLU A 153 -20.35 -16.68 9.45
C GLU A 153 -21.18 -15.63 8.72
N ILE A 154 -22.40 -15.40 9.21
CA ILE A 154 -23.25 -14.30 8.76
C ILE A 154 -22.57 -12.97 9.14
N LYS A 155 -22.46 -12.08 8.16
CA LYS A 155 -21.94 -10.71 8.32
C LYS A 155 -22.94 -9.71 7.77
N VAL A 156 -22.77 -8.46 8.19
CA VAL A 156 -23.47 -7.32 7.62
C VAL A 156 -22.57 -6.72 6.55
N TRP A 157 -23.05 -6.73 5.32
CA TRP A 157 -22.34 -6.17 4.17
C TRP A 157 -22.92 -4.83 3.80
N GLU A 158 -22.08 -3.87 3.51
CA GLU A 158 -22.48 -2.53 3.08
C GLU A 158 -21.92 -2.21 1.71
N CYS A 159 -22.74 -1.66 0.84
CA CYS A 159 -22.32 -1.16 -0.46
C CYS A 159 -21.66 0.21 -0.31
N ARG A 160 -20.37 0.32 -0.56
CA ARG A 160 -19.58 1.56 -0.45
C ARG A 160 -20.07 2.70 -1.35
N ASN A 161 -20.85 2.40 -2.39
CA ASN A 161 -21.39 3.43 -3.28
C ASN A 161 -22.70 4.06 -2.77
N CYS A 162 -23.64 3.25 -2.26
CA CYS A 162 -24.97 3.75 -1.93
C CYS A 162 -25.43 3.46 -0.49
N GLY A 163 -24.60 2.79 0.34
CA GLY A 163 -24.95 2.46 1.71
C GLY A 163 -25.97 1.32 1.88
N HIS A 164 -26.33 0.60 0.78
CA HIS A 164 -27.27 -0.51 0.88
C HIS A 164 -26.68 -1.64 1.72
N ILE A 165 -27.46 -2.15 2.67
CA ILE A 165 -27.05 -3.18 3.63
C ILE A 165 -27.68 -4.51 3.27
N VAL A 166 -26.84 -5.58 3.33
CA VAL A 166 -27.26 -6.97 3.15
C VAL A 166 -26.70 -7.80 4.30
N VAL A 167 -27.53 -8.69 4.85
CA VAL A 167 -27.12 -9.63 5.92
C VAL A 167 -27.00 -11.02 5.32
N GLY A 168 -25.84 -11.65 5.45
CA GLY A 168 -25.59 -12.98 4.90
C GLY A 168 -24.15 -13.41 5.00
N LYS A 169 -23.85 -14.64 4.57
CA LYS A 169 -22.46 -15.15 4.53
C LYS A 169 -21.66 -14.53 3.40
N ALA A 170 -22.30 -14.08 2.32
CA ALA A 170 -21.66 -13.49 1.17
C ALA A 170 -22.30 -12.17 0.77
N ALA A 171 -21.49 -11.26 0.24
CA ALA A 171 -21.96 -10.07 -0.44
C ALA A 171 -22.64 -10.45 -1.77
N PRO A 172 -23.70 -9.75 -2.20
CA PRO A 172 -24.35 -10.02 -3.47
C PRO A 172 -23.42 -9.72 -4.65
N GLN A 173 -23.57 -10.44 -5.76
CA GLN A 173 -22.77 -10.23 -6.97
C GLN A 173 -22.97 -8.83 -7.58
N VAL A 174 -24.17 -8.28 -7.41
CA VAL A 174 -24.56 -6.94 -7.87
C VAL A 174 -25.42 -6.28 -6.80
N CYS A 175 -25.17 -5.03 -6.49
CA CYS A 175 -26.00 -4.27 -5.56
C CYS A 175 -27.41 -4.06 -6.15
N PRO A 176 -28.48 -4.49 -5.47
CA PRO A 176 -29.84 -4.40 -6.00
C PRO A 176 -30.39 -2.95 -6.07
N VAL A 177 -29.69 -2.00 -5.43
CA VAL A 177 -30.11 -0.59 -5.40
C VAL A 177 -29.39 0.25 -6.47
N CYS A 178 -28.06 0.10 -6.59
CA CYS A 178 -27.27 0.98 -7.46
C CYS A 178 -26.52 0.26 -8.58
N ASN A 179 -26.73 -1.05 -8.73
CA ASN A 179 -26.15 -1.91 -9.78
C ASN A 179 -24.61 -1.96 -9.80
N HIS A 180 -23.92 -1.52 -8.73
CA HIS A 180 -22.48 -1.69 -8.60
C HIS A 180 -22.12 -3.15 -8.34
N PRO A 181 -20.98 -3.65 -8.86
CA PRO A 181 -20.57 -5.05 -8.70
C PRO A 181 -20.18 -5.36 -7.24
N GLN A 182 -20.09 -6.65 -6.92
CA GLN A 182 -19.71 -7.17 -5.60
C GLN A 182 -18.46 -6.51 -5.01
N SER A 183 -17.52 -6.07 -5.83
CA SER A 183 -16.30 -5.38 -5.42
C SER A 183 -16.55 -4.06 -4.65
N TYR A 184 -17.76 -3.54 -4.68
CA TYR A 184 -18.16 -2.37 -3.89
C TYR A 184 -18.67 -2.71 -2.49
N PHE A 185 -18.80 -3.98 -2.15
CA PHE A 185 -19.24 -4.38 -0.80
C PHE A 185 -18.06 -4.57 0.14
N GLU A 186 -18.27 -4.18 1.37
CA GLU A 186 -17.38 -4.46 2.51
C GLU A 186 -18.19 -4.91 3.72
N ILE A 187 -17.53 -5.49 4.72
CA ILE A 187 -18.17 -5.72 6.01
C ILE A 187 -18.40 -4.36 6.68
N MET A 188 -19.66 -4.07 7.03
CA MET A 188 -20.04 -2.83 7.67
C MET A 188 -19.24 -2.63 8.97
N SER A 189 -18.64 -1.47 9.12
CA SER A 189 -18.01 -1.03 10.36
C SER A 189 -18.99 -0.17 11.17
N ASN A 190 -19.08 -0.41 12.47
CA ASN A 190 -19.91 0.32 13.41
C ASN A 190 -19.11 0.74 14.65
N ASN A 191 -17.93 1.28 14.43
CA ASN A 191 -17.00 1.69 15.49
C ASN A 191 -17.09 3.17 15.88
N TYR A 192 -18.23 3.79 15.67
CA TYR A 192 -18.57 5.17 16.07
C TYR A 192 -19.54 5.20 17.24
#